data_a1deb4370299d979ddabe0a52b155329
#
_entry.id   a1deb4370299d979ddabe0a52b155329
#
_cell.length_a   1.000
_cell.length_b   1.000
_cell.length_c   1.000
_cell.angle_alpha   90.00
_cell.angle_beta   90.00
_cell.angle_gamma   90.00
#
_symmetry.space_group_name_H-M   'P 1'
#
loop_
_entity.id
_entity.type
_entity.pdbx_description
1 polymer ?
#
loop_
_entity_poly.entity_id
_entity_poly.type
_entity_poly.pdbx_seq_one_letter_code
_entity_poly.pdbx_strand_id
1 'polypeptide(L)'
;EFDFGIFTYAQQTSGILGSDDRVEVLISRNGGATWDGLANYNNNYITAPGGNHEIIPLPNDTGIVQFAFWASEGTVDDPEDNEVTIDNFEVIAIPSCPQPLNINAFNISPDSATLSWSVFGSDTSWVTYLCPAGVAPDTSHLTISSNDTITFGGLSSNTYYDFYVQGICGLGDSSFLTGPFTFVTSCLPISSPYFQDFDNTIAPNYDQCWSSLNNSGNSFANIQSTDNTFDPIRSAPNSIRFYNSGGSSGELFFISPMISDLDSTKRIRFHLNNNGFSTSDLIVGTMSDPTDATTFTLYETVFNTSFNNGWQEIIVSFDGYSGADNYIALGHGLNNTYDYIFLDDFHYEDIPSCVKPSNLTASNITSNSADISWVAGGNEPLWQIQWGTIGFSPGTGTLDTTSGLNYSLNGLNSSMGYDFYVRSLCDAGD
;
A
#
# COMPACT_ATOMS: atom_id res chain seq x y z
N GLU A 1 14.41 32.12 15.82
CA GLU A 1 13.32 31.31 15.26
C GLU A 1 12.66 32.02 14.08
N PHE A 2 11.98 31.29 13.23
CA PHE A 2 11.25 31.82 12.06
C PHE A 2 10.30 30.76 11.51
N ASP A 3 9.30 31.21 10.77
CA ASP A 3 8.43 30.32 10.02
C ASP A 3 8.99 30.13 8.60
N PHE A 4 9.05 28.88 8.14
CA PHE A 4 9.64 28.48 6.87
C PHE A 4 8.69 27.59 6.07
N GLY A 5 8.46 27.92 4.82
CA GLY A 5 7.59 27.17 3.93
C GLY A 5 8.17 27.03 2.53
N ILE A 6 7.95 25.86 1.94
CA ILE A 6 8.21 25.57 0.53
C ILE A 6 6.86 25.20 -0.09
N PHE A 7 6.42 25.93 -1.11
CA PHE A 7 5.14 25.77 -1.76
C PHE A 7 5.29 25.65 -3.26
N THR A 8 4.47 24.81 -3.89
CA THR A 8 4.43 24.74 -5.35
C THR A 8 3.88 26.03 -5.93
N TYR A 9 4.54 26.55 -6.96
CA TYR A 9 4.10 27.75 -7.67
C TYR A 9 2.65 27.56 -8.19
N ALA A 10 1.84 28.59 -8.02
CA ALA A 10 0.42 28.65 -8.43
C ALA A 10 -0.58 27.71 -7.72
N GLN A 11 -0.17 26.68 -6.98
CA GLN A 11 -1.11 25.80 -6.26
C GLN A 11 -1.11 26.04 -4.74
N GLN A 12 -0.08 26.67 -4.20
CA GLN A 12 0.10 26.93 -2.76
C GLN A 12 -0.04 25.68 -1.87
N THR A 13 0.27 24.52 -2.43
CA THR A 13 0.39 23.26 -1.68
C THR A 13 1.83 23.08 -1.25
N SER A 14 2.08 22.27 -0.21
CA SER A 14 3.43 21.92 0.22
C SER A 14 4.27 21.44 -0.96
N GLY A 15 5.43 22.05 -1.18
CA GLY A 15 6.39 21.71 -2.22
C GLY A 15 7.60 20.97 -1.65
N ILE A 16 8.40 20.39 -2.53
CA ILE A 16 9.70 19.78 -2.23
C ILE A 16 10.71 20.42 -3.16
N LEU A 17 11.87 20.82 -2.64
CA LEU A 17 12.97 21.39 -3.44
C LEU A 17 13.47 20.37 -4.48
N GLY A 18 13.96 20.85 -5.60
CA GLY A 18 14.58 20.05 -6.64
C GLY A 18 15.79 19.24 -6.14
N SER A 19 16.31 18.38 -6.98
CA SER A 19 17.30 17.35 -6.59
C SER A 19 18.59 17.92 -6.00
N ASP A 20 19.05 19.11 -6.46
CA ASP A 20 20.24 19.82 -5.95
C ASP A 20 19.93 21.24 -5.45
N ASP A 21 18.65 21.59 -5.33
CA ASP A 21 18.17 22.82 -4.74
C ASP A 21 18.40 22.85 -3.24
N ARG A 22 18.63 24.05 -2.72
CA ARG A 22 18.78 24.24 -1.28
C ARG A 22 18.48 25.65 -0.82
N VAL A 23 18.05 25.75 0.42
CA VAL A 23 17.94 26.98 1.18
C VAL A 23 18.84 26.90 2.40
N GLU A 24 19.72 27.86 2.60
CA GLU A 24 20.63 27.90 3.74
C GLU A 24 20.33 29.11 4.63
N VAL A 25 20.36 28.88 5.95
CA VAL A 25 20.38 29.95 6.95
C VAL A 25 21.84 30.20 7.33
N LEU A 26 22.29 31.42 7.15
CA LEU A 26 23.68 31.81 7.32
C LEU A 26 23.82 32.85 8.44
N ILE A 27 24.95 32.83 9.12
CA ILE A 27 25.35 33.85 10.11
C ILE A 27 26.71 34.47 9.74
N SER A 28 26.80 35.78 9.85
CA SER A 28 28.09 36.51 9.77
C SER A 28 28.38 37.17 11.09
N ARG A 29 29.63 36.99 11.58
CA ARG A 29 30.15 37.58 12.82
C ARG A 29 31.12 38.73 12.55
N ASN A 30 31.28 39.13 11.30
CA ASN A 30 32.28 40.13 10.85
C ASN A 30 31.69 41.14 9.87
N GLY A 31 30.42 41.45 10.00
CA GLY A 31 29.77 42.50 9.20
C GLY A 31 29.51 42.09 7.75
N GLY A 32 29.32 40.80 7.47
CA GLY A 32 29.01 40.27 6.14
C GLY A 32 30.24 39.89 5.31
N ALA A 33 31.45 39.95 5.90
CA ALA A 33 32.68 39.61 5.15
C ALA A 33 32.82 38.07 4.94
N THR A 34 32.36 37.26 5.90
CA THR A 34 32.25 35.79 5.77
C THR A 34 30.95 35.33 6.39
N TRP A 35 30.48 34.17 5.93
CA TRP A 35 29.23 33.57 6.35
C TRP A 35 29.46 32.10 6.72
N ASP A 36 28.91 31.70 7.85
CA ASP A 36 28.88 30.31 8.32
C ASP A 36 27.46 29.76 8.21
N GLY A 37 27.32 28.51 7.77
CA GLY A 37 26.02 27.86 7.67
C GLY A 37 25.48 27.50 9.05
N LEU A 38 24.20 27.79 9.31
CA LEU A 38 23.46 27.40 10.53
C LEU A 38 22.53 26.26 10.25
N ALA A 39 21.82 26.30 9.12
CA ALA A 39 20.90 25.23 8.70
C ALA A 39 20.92 25.12 7.16
N ASN A 40 20.60 23.92 6.66
CA ASN A 40 20.50 23.62 5.23
C ASN A 40 19.24 22.80 4.99
N TYR A 41 18.33 23.32 4.17
CA TYR A 41 17.10 22.71 3.73
C TYR A 41 17.28 22.29 2.27
N ASN A 42 17.08 21.02 1.98
CA ASN A 42 17.25 20.43 0.64
C ASN A 42 15.99 19.60 0.27
N ASN A 43 16.07 18.81 -0.77
CA ASN A 43 14.96 17.95 -1.26
C ASN A 43 14.43 16.89 -0.26
N ASN A 44 15.11 16.66 0.85
CA ASN A 44 14.62 15.79 1.93
C ASN A 44 13.80 16.54 2.99
N TYR A 45 13.74 17.86 2.90
CA TYR A 45 12.99 18.67 3.84
C TYR A 45 11.51 18.74 3.42
N ILE A 46 10.62 18.31 4.32
CA ILE A 46 9.18 18.28 4.08
C ILE A 46 8.53 19.44 4.84
N THR A 47 7.81 20.29 4.13
CA THR A 47 7.05 21.39 4.70
C THR A 47 5.61 20.95 4.98
N ALA A 48 5.12 21.22 6.20
CA ALA A 48 3.70 21.04 6.54
C ALA A 48 2.84 22.05 5.75
N PRO A 49 1.53 21.74 5.51
CA PRO A 49 0.59 22.73 5.01
C PRO A 49 0.57 23.97 5.94
N GLY A 50 0.96 25.14 5.45
CA GLY A 50 1.09 26.37 6.23
C GLY A 50 2.51 26.69 6.73
N GLY A 51 3.51 25.86 6.38
CA GLY A 51 4.90 26.06 6.79
C GLY A 51 5.26 25.35 8.10
N ASN A 52 6.55 25.34 8.41
CA ASN A 52 7.11 24.81 9.66
C ASN A 52 7.68 25.96 10.48
N HIS A 53 7.57 25.88 11.80
CA HIS A 53 8.25 26.78 12.72
C HIS A 53 9.66 26.23 13.01
N GLU A 54 10.69 26.98 12.66
CA GLU A 54 12.10 26.59 12.75
C GLU A 54 12.79 27.31 13.90
N ILE A 55 13.53 26.56 14.73
CA ILE A 55 14.33 27.09 15.84
C ILE A 55 15.79 26.68 15.65
N ILE A 56 16.67 27.64 15.54
CA ILE A 56 18.13 27.43 15.41
C ILE A 56 18.82 27.97 16.66
N PRO A 57 19.29 27.11 17.58
CA PRO A 57 20.02 27.56 18.77
C PRO A 57 21.37 28.18 18.43
N LEU A 58 21.71 29.30 19.10
CA LEU A 58 22.97 30.03 18.97
C LEU A 58 23.67 30.10 20.34
N PRO A 59 24.13 28.99 20.92
CA PRO A 59 24.54 28.93 22.33
C PRO A 59 25.82 29.70 22.67
N ASN A 60 26.64 30.02 21.67
CA ASN A 60 27.98 30.62 21.86
C ASN A 60 28.18 31.95 21.14
N ASP A 61 27.14 32.52 20.57
CA ASP A 61 27.26 33.75 19.81
C ASP A 61 27.10 34.98 20.73
N THR A 62 28.11 35.85 20.71
CA THR A 62 28.12 37.10 21.45
C THR A 62 28.54 38.25 20.54
N GLY A 63 27.91 39.41 20.69
CA GLY A 63 28.19 40.58 19.89
C GLY A 63 27.19 40.84 18.76
N ILE A 64 27.62 41.65 17.79
CA ILE A 64 26.77 42.00 16.64
C ILE A 64 26.94 40.92 15.58
N VAL A 65 25.85 40.30 15.16
CA VAL A 65 25.79 39.32 14.08
C VAL A 65 24.81 39.76 13.01
N GLN A 66 24.94 39.20 11.81
CA GLN A 66 24.01 39.35 10.72
C GLN A 66 23.53 37.96 10.28
N PHE A 67 22.26 37.83 9.94
CA PHE A 67 21.70 36.63 9.38
C PHE A 67 21.36 36.81 7.91
N ALA A 68 21.45 35.76 7.13
CA ALA A 68 21.01 35.72 5.75
C ALA A 68 20.31 34.39 5.45
N PHE A 69 19.27 34.45 4.63
CA PHE A 69 18.69 33.32 3.97
C PHE A 69 19.18 33.30 2.54
N TRP A 70 19.78 32.21 2.12
CA TRP A 70 20.35 32.05 0.79
C TRP A 70 19.68 30.85 0.11
N ALA A 71 19.13 31.09 -1.08
CA ALA A 71 18.48 30.03 -1.88
C ALA A 71 19.29 29.85 -3.18
N SER A 72 19.41 28.60 -3.60
CA SER A 72 20.05 28.21 -4.85
C SER A 72 19.25 27.12 -5.51
N GLU A 73 19.01 27.27 -6.81
CA GLU A 73 18.41 26.29 -7.69
C GLU A 73 19.39 25.16 -8.07
N GLY A 74 20.67 25.29 -7.69
CA GLY A 74 21.63 24.25 -8.03
C GLY A 74 22.13 24.36 -9.46
N THR A 75 22.41 23.21 -10.09
CA THR A 75 22.90 23.09 -11.48
C THR A 75 21.99 22.26 -12.38
N VAL A 76 21.06 21.54 -11.79
CA VAL A 76 20.05 20.74 -12.47
C VAL A 76 18.78 21.59 -12.56
N ASP A 77 18.25 21.76 -13.76
CA ASP A 77 16.97 22.43 -14.02
C ASP A 77 15.87 21.38 -13.83
N ASP A 78 15.39 21.26 -12.61
CA ASP A 78 14.31 20.34 -12.22
C ASP A 78 12.94 20.95 -12.60
N PRO A 79 11.90 20.15 -12.83
CA PRO A 79 10.58 20.66 -13.22
C PRO A 79 9.78 21.28 -12.05
N GLU A 80 10.32 21.29 -10.85
CA GLU A 80 9.66 21.79 -9.64
C GLU A 80 9.81 23.30 -9.52
N ASP A 81 8.76 24.05 -9.92
CA ASP A 81 8.64 25.47 -9.61
C ASP A 81 8.13 25.66 -8.17
N ASN A 82 9.04 26.03 -7.26
CA ASN A 82 8.71 26.23 -5.85
C ASN A 82 8.90 27.69 -5.41
N GLU A 83 8.04 28.14 -4.51
CA GLU A 83 8.18 29.38 -3.76
C GLU A 83 8.68 29.07 -2.35
N VAL A 84 9.72 29.77 -1.93
CA VAL A 84 10.24 29.74 -0.55
C VAL A 84 9.70 30.95 0.21
N THR A 85 9.06 30.71 1.33
CA THR A 85 8.53 31.76 2.21
C THR A 85 9.20 31.72 3.56
N ILE A 86 9.51 32.91 4.10
CA ILE A 86 10.09 33.11 5.42
C ILE A 86 9.28 34.20 6.10
N ASP A 87 8.81 33.91 7.30
CA ASP A 87 8.04 34.87 8.11
C ASP A 87 8.44 34.77 9.59
N ASN A 88 8.01 35.73 10.40
CA ASN A 88 8.15 35.76 11.85
C ASN A 88 9.60 35.54 12.36
N PHE A 89 10.61 36.08 11.64
CA PHE A 89 12.00 35.93 12.08
C PHE A 89 12.25 36.72 13.38
N GLU A 90 12.67 36.00 14.42
CA GLU A 90 13.01 36.55 15.73
C GLU A 90 14.33 36.00 16.26
N VAL A 91 15.06 36.85 17.02
CA VAL A 91 16.21 36.43 17.81
C VAL A 91 15.90 36.64 19.27
N ILE A 92 15.67 35.56 19.98
CA ILE A 92 15.25 35.55 21.38
C ILE A 92 16.31 34.95 22.28
N ALA A 93 16.26 35.26 23.59
CA ALA A 93 17.10 34.58 24.56
C ALA A 93 16.69 33.12 24.69
N ILE A 94 17.66 32.22 24.76
CA ILE A 94 17.37 30.79 25.05
C ILE A 94 16.69 30.74 26.44
N PRO A 95 15.49 30.14 26.54
CA PRO A 95 14.80 30.00 27.82
C PRO A 95 15.61 29.10 28.77
N SER A 96 15.38 29.21 30.08
CA SER A 96 16.03 28.37 31.11
C SER A 96 15.77 26.88 30.90
N CYS A 97 14.60 26.56 30.30
CA CYS A 97 14.22 25.21 29.89
C CYS A 97 13.78 25.23 28.42
N PRO A 98 14.70 25.02 27.49
CA PRO A 98 14.35 24.97 26.05
C PRO A 98 13.48 23.76 25.74
N GLN A 99 12.55 23.93 24.80
CA GLN A 99 11.70 22.82 24.36
C GLN A 99 12.51 21.79 23.53
N PRO A 100 12.22 20.49 23.68
CA PRO A 100 12.76 19.46 22.79
C PRO A 100 12.36 19.73 21.33
N LEU A 101 13.27 19.42 20.39
CA LEU A 101 13.04 19.63 18.95
C LEU A 101 13.31 18.34 18.17
N ASN A 102 13.07 18.37 16.86
CA ASN A 102 13.40 17.28 15.92
C ASN A 102 12.87 15.92 16.39
N ILE A 103 11.58 15.85 16.71
CA ILE A 103 10.95 14.57 17.06
C ILE A 103 11.03 13.64 15.84
N ASN A 104 11.44 12.40 16.08
CA ASN A 104 11.52 11.38 15.04
C ASN A 104 10.96 10.05 15.55
N ALA A 105 10.33 9.26 14.68
CA ALA A 105 9.87 7.91 14.96
C ALA A 105 10.63 6.89 14.11
N PHE A 106 11.09 5.82 14.72
CA PHE A 106 11.79 4.72 14.04
C PHE A 106 11.52 3.37 14.74
N ASN A 107 11.97 2.28 14.16
CA ASN A 107 11.62 0.92 14.59
C ASN A 107 10.11 0.75 14.78
N ILE A 108 9.35 1.31 13.84
CA ILE A 108 7.88 1.22 13.86
C ILE A 108 7.48 -0.20 13.47
N SER A 109 6.72 -0.84 14.34
CA SER A 109 6.12 -2.17 14.15
C SER A 109 4.60 -2.09 14.26
N PRO A 110 3.87 -3.20 14.07
CA PRO A 110 2.42 -3.20 14.26
C PRO A 110 1.95 -2.88 15.68
N ASP A 111 2.81 -3.09 16.68
CA ASP A 111 2.46 -2.96 18.09
C ASP A 111 3.42 -2.08 18.89
N SER A 112 4.43 -1.49 18.24
CA SER A 112 5.41 -0.65 18.93
C SER A 112 6.01 0.42 18.03
N ALA A 113 6.56 1.48 18.65
CA ALA A 113 7.34 2.50 17.98
C ALA A 113 8.37 3.10 18.97
N THR A 114 9.53 3.49 18.45
CA THR A 114 10.55 4.23 19.19
C THR A 114 10.55 5.67 18.74
N LEU A 115 10.38 6.60 19.69
CA LEU A 115 10.41 8.05 19.49
C LEU A 115 11.69 8.62 20.07
N SER A 116 12.27 9.60 19.38
CA SER A 116 13.44 10.36 19.87
C SER A 116 13.26 11.84 19.58
N TRP A 117 14.01 12.68 20.30
CA TRP A 117 14.02 14.12 20.15
C TRP A 117 15.39 14.70 20.44
N SER A 118 15.65 15.91 19.97
CA SER A 118 16.89 16.63 20.26
C SER A 118 16.74 17.48 21.49
N VAL A 119 17.78 17.51 22.33
CA VAL A 119 17.86 18.24 23.58
C VAL A 119 18.82 19.43 23.43
N PHE A 120 18.41 20.63 23.82
CA PHE A 120 19.20 21.84 23.73
C PHE A 120 19.54 22.50 25.08
N GLY A 121 19.09 21.90 26.17
CA GLY A 121 19.25 22.39 27.51
C GLY A 121 19.97 21.43 28.46
N SER A 122 19.78 21.66 29.74
CA SER A 122 20.26 20.78 30.83
C SER A 122 19.15 19.83 31.30
N ASP A 123 18.22 19.49 30.45
CA ASP A 123 17.11 18.59 30.75
C ASP A 123 17.63 17.24 31.21
N THR A 124 17.08 16.74 32.29
CA THR A 124 17.45 15.44 32.89
C THR A 124 16.31 14.43 32.82
N SER A 125 15.14 14.89 32.47
CA SER A 125 13.94 14.05 32.30
C SER A 125 12.91 14.77 31.41
N TRP A 126 11.99 13.98 30.86
CA TRP A 126 10.97 14.45 29.95
C TRP A 126 9.61 13.86 30.32
N VAL A 127 8.56 14.68 30.18
CA VAL A 127 7.18 14.22 30.17
C VAL A 127 6.80 13.99 28.72
N THR A 128 6.34 12.80 28.38
CA THR A 128 5.89 12.42 27.05
C THR A 128 4.43 12.01 27.08
N TYR A 129 3.73 12.27 25.99
CA TYR A 129 2.34 11.82 25.81
C TYR A 129 2.25 11.11 24.45
N LEU A 130 1.60 9.94 24.44
CA LEU A 130 1.27 9.22 23.22
C LEU A 130 -0.23 8.99 23.18
N CYS A 131 -0.90 9.66 22.24
CA CYS A 131 -2.36 9.66 22.09
C CYS A 131 -2.75 9.07 20.74
N PRO A 132 -3.95 8.48 20.59
CA PRO A 132 -4.54 8.32 19.26
C PRO A 132 -4.61 9.68 18.55
N ALA A 133 -4.34 9.71 17.24
CA ALA A 133 -4.27 10.97 16.50
C ALA A 133 -5.54 11.82 16.63
N GLY A 134 -5.36 13.12 16.83
CA GLY A 134 -6.45 14.07 17.05
C GLY A 134 -7.01 14.10 18.47
N VAL A 135 -6.48 13.27 19.39
CA VAL A 135 -6.85 13.29 20.81
C VAL A 135 -5.88 14.18 21.58
N ALA A 136 -6.41 15.15 22.33
CA ALA A 136 -5.57 16.02 23.13
C ALA A 136 -4.84 15.23 24.26
N PRO A 137 -3.56 15.56 24.55
CA PRO A 137 -2.82 14.90 25.58
C PRO A 137 -3.39 15.15 26.97
N ASP A 138 -3.52 14.09 27.76
CA ASP A 138 -3.94 14.14 29.17
C ASP A 138 -3.12 13.19 30.03
N THR A 139 -3.42 13.13 31.32
CA THR A 139 -2.66 12.30 32.28
C THR A 139 -2.77 10.79 32.05
N SER A 140 -3.75 10.31 31.28
CA SER A 140 -3.86 8.88 30.95
C SER A 140 -2.85 8.42 29.88
N HIS A 141 -2.33 9.37 29.10
CA HIS A 141 -1.36 9.15 28.02
C HIS A 141 0.08 9.51 28.44
N LEU A 142 0.29 9.89 29.71
CA LEU A 142 1.54 10.41 30.22
C LEU A 142 2.54 9.30 30.54
N THR A 143 3.79 9.48 30.10
CA THR A 143 4.95 8.68 30.49
C THR A 143 6.12 9.61 30.80
N ILE A 144 6.95 9.27 31.79
CA ILE A 144 8.17 10.01 32.10
C ILE A 144 9.36 9.26 31.55
N SER A 145 10.21 9.93 30.78
CA SER A 145 11.49 9.41 30.29
C SER A 145 12.67 10.10 30.97
N SER A 146 13.72 9.33 31.28
CA SER A 146 15.03 9.85 31.67
C SER A 146 16.03 9.89 30.50
N ASN A 147 15.62 9.50 29.30
CA ASN A 147 16.40 9.53 28.08
C ASN A 147 15.65 10.34 27.02
N ASP A 148 16.40 10.87 26.06
CA ASP A 148 15.91 11.55 24.84
C ASP A 148 15.28 10.59 23.82
N THR A 149 15.02 9.37 24.24
CA THR A 149 14.44 8.29 23.44
C THR A 149 13.52 7.44 24.30
N ILE A 150 12.38 7.03 23.75
CA ILE A 150 11.41 6.15 24.43
C ILE A 150 10.79 5.18 23.44
N THR A 151 10.56 3.93 23.87
CA THR A 151 9.84 2.94 23.09
C THR A 151 8.48 2.68 23.72
N PHE A 152 7.42 2.82 22.94
CA PHE A 152 6.05 2.46 23.30
C PHE A 152 5.71 1.11 22.70
N GLY A 153 5.12 0.23 23.50
CA GLY A 153 4.60 -1.07 23.10
C GLY A 153 3.11 -1.18 23.41
N GLY A 154 2.46 -2.23 22.87
CA GLY A 154 1.02 -2.46 23.03
C GLY A 154 0.16 -1.51 22.20
N LEU A 155 0.71 -0.97 21.13
CA LEU A 155 0.00 -0.13 20.18
C LEU A 155 -0.92 -0.98 19.30
N SER A 156 -1.97 -0.36 18.75
CA SER A 156 -2.80 -0.99 17.72
C SER A 156 -2.11 -0.84 16.37
N SER A 157 -2.16 -1.89 15.56
CA SER A 157 -1.61 -1.87 14.20
C SER A 157 -2.40 -0.91 13.29
N ASN A 158 -1.72 -0.40 12.27
CA ASN A 158 -2.34 0.46 11.26
C ASN A 158 -3.10 1.63 11.88
N THR A 159 -2.54 2.24 12.93
CA THR A 159 -3.21 3.28 13.73
C THR A 159 -2.31 4.50 13.83
N TYR A 160 -2.90 5.66 13.58
CA TYR A 160 -2.22 6.94 13.73
C TYR A 160 -2.16 7.36 15.18
N TYR A 161 -0.97 7.82 15.61
CA TYR A 161 -0.70 8.34 16.94
C TYR A 161 -0.07 9.72 16.88
N ASP A 162 -0.44 10.57 17.84
CA ASP A 162 0.17 11.87 18.09
C ASP A 162 1.09 11.77 19.32
N PHE A 163 2.35 12.14 19.13
CA PHE A 163 3.34 12.18 20.18
C PHE A 163 3.66 13.62 20.57
N TYR A 164 3.80 13.83 21.88
CA TYR A 164 4.19 15.11 22.46
C TYR A 164 5.29 14.89 23.48
N VAL A 165 6.18 15.89 23.62
CA VAL A 165 7.27 15.85 24.60
C VAL A 165 7.51 17.22 25.22
N GLN A 166 7.81 17.25 26.53
CA GLN A 166 8.13 18.43 27.32
C GLN A 166 9.36 18.16 28.18
N GLY A 167 10.35 19.03 28.14
CA GLY A 167 11.56 18.95 29.01
C GLY A 167 11.27 19.38 30.44
N ILE A 168 11.95 18.75 31.41
CA ILE A 168 11.96 19.10 32.82
C ILE A 168 13.38 19.48 33.19
N CYS A 169 13.62 20.76 33.51
CA CYS A 169 14.93 21.31 33.84
C CYS A 169 15.16 21.48 35.35
N GLY A 170 14.12 21.42 36.16
CA GLY A 170 14.19 21.53 37.61
C GLY A 170 12.82 21.62 38.28
N LEU A 171 12.85 21.88 39.59
CA LEU A 171 11.61 21.98 40.37
C LEU A 171 10.81 23.23 39.95
N GLY A 172 9.71 22.98 39.21
CA GLY A 172 8.85 24.07 38.70
C GLY A 172 9.37 24.73 37.44
N ASP A 173 10.45 24.23 36.81
CA ASP A 173 10.97 24.69 35.53
C ASP A 173 10.83 23.61 34.48
N SER A 174 9.96 23.87 33.47
CA SER A 174 9.66 22.97 32.38
C SER A 174 9.52 23.75 31.08
N SER A 175 9.84 23.12 29.98
CA SER A 175 9.70 23.71 28.64
C SER A 175 8.23 23.84 28.22
N PHE A 176 7.99 24.48 27.09
CA PHE A 176 6.72 24.30 26.38
C PHE A 176 6.62 22.88 25.86
N LEU A 177 5.40 22.43 25.62
CA LEU A 177 5.09 21.15 25.00
C LEU A 177 5.38 21.20 23.51
N THR A 178 6.19 20.28 23.01
CA THR A 178 6.48 20.10 21.56
C THR A 178 5.58 19.00 21.00
N GLY A 179 4.99 19.21 19.84
CA GLY A 179 4.05 18.31 19.19
C GLY A 179 2.75 19.01 18.75
N PRO A 180 1.81 18.30 18.09
CA PRO A 180 1.87 16.86 17.80
C PRO A 180 2.91 16.48 16.74
N PHE A 181 3.57 15.35 16.94
CA PHE A 181 4.28 14.62 15.92
C PHE A 181 3.47 13.36 15.61
N THR A 182 2.89 13.30 14.41
CA THR A 182 2.02 12.21 14.01
C THR A 182 2.80 11.12 13.29
N PHE A 183 2.60 9.87 13.68
CA PHE A 183 3.11 8.69 12.98
C PHE A 183 2.05 7.60 12.92
N VAL A 184 2.24 6.59 12.07
CA VAL A 184 1.35 5.45 11.94
C VAL A 184 2.12 4.16 12.23
N THR A 185 1.53 3.25 12.99
CA THR A 185 2.07 1.91 13.20
C THR A 185 1.95 1.06 11.94
N SER A 186 2.86 0.12 11.76
CA SER A 186 2.85 -0.78 10.60
C SER A 186 1.60 -1.69 10.61
N CYS A 187 1.23 -2.17 9.44
CA CYS A 187 0.19 -3.18 9.30
C CYS A 187 0.64 -4.53 9.85
N LEU A 188 -0.29 -5.31 10.36
CA LEU A 188 -0.05 -6.72 10.66
C LEU A 188 0.15 -7.49 9.34
N PRO A 189 1.10 -8.43 9.30
CA PRO A 189 1.17 -9.35 8.18
C PRO A 189 -0.13 -10.15 8.06
N ILE A 190 -0.57 -10.35 6.82
CA ILE A 190 -1.70 -11.24 6.53
C ILE A 190 -1.22 -12.69 6.40
N SER A 191 -2.15 -13.63 6.57
CA SER A 191 -1.98 -15.06 6.32
C SER A 191 -3.24 -15.64 5.68
N SER A 192 -3.13 -16.84 5.09
CA SER A 192 -4.28 -17.57 4.56
C SER A 192 -5.25 -17.99 5.70
N PRO A 193 -6.58 -17.86 5.54
CA PRO A 193 -7.26 -17.17 4.43
C PRO A 193 -7.37 -15.66 4.65
N TYR A 194 -7.17 -14.88 3.57
CA TYR A 194 -7.37 -13.44 3.57
C TYR A 194 -8.29 -13.02 2.42
N PHE A 195 -9.15 -12.05 2.67
CA PHE A 195 -10.08 -11.50 1.68
C PHE A 195 -10.11 -9.97 1.76
N GLN A 196 -10.12 -9.32 0.60
CA GLN A 196 -10.25 -7.87 0.46
C GLN A 196 -11.18 -7.54 -0.70
N ASP A 197 -12.29 -6.87 -0.40
CA ASP A 197 -13.29 -6.38 -1.36
C ASP A 197 -13.09 -4.91 -1.75
N PHE A 198 -12.14 -4.21 -1.11
CA PHE A 198 -11.82 -2.79 -1.30
C PHE A 198 -12.97 -1.82 -0.99
N ASP A 199 -14.05 -2.26 -0.39
CA ASP A 199 -15.28 -1.50 -0.17
C ASP A 199 -15.23 -0.59 1.07
N ASN A 200 -14.26 -0.80 1.97
CA ASN A 200 -14.20 -0.13 3.27
C ASN A 200 -13.53 1.24 3.25
N THR A 201 -13.20 1.77 2.07
CA THR A 201 -12.54 3.08 1.92
C THR A 201 -13.34 4.00 1.01
N ILE A 202 -13.07 5.30 1.10
CA ILE A 202 -13.67 6.30 0.22
C ILE A 202 -12.72 6.53 -0.95
N ALA A 203 -13.23 6.34 -2.18
CA ALA A 203 -12.45 6.60 -3.38
C ALA A 203 -11.91 8.05 -3.39
N PRO A 204 -10.67 8.28 -3.86
CA PRO A 204 -9.80 7.37 -4.60
C PRO A 204 -8.89 6.48 -3.73
N ASN A 205 -9.06 6.49 -2.39
CA ASN A 205 -8.19 5.77 -1.48
C ASN A 205 -8.57 4.28 -1.42
N TYR A 206 -7.59 3.43 -1.16
CA TYR A 206 -7.73 2.02 -0.84
C TYR A 206 -7.17 1.74 0.56
N ASP A 207 -7.35 0.53 1.08
CA ASP A 207 -6.82 0.13 2.39
C ASP A 207 -5.32 0.43 2.46
N GLN A 208 -4.90 1.19 3.49
CA GLN A 208 -3.52 1.68 3.63
C GLN A 208 -2.48 0.58 3.87
N CYS A 209 -2.91 -0.67 4.12
CA CYS A 209 -2.00 -1.82 4.17
C CYS A 209 -1.63 -2.35 2.78
N TRP A 210 -2.41 -2.01 1.77
CA TRP A 210 -2.03 -2.17 0.37
C TRP A 210 -1.21 -0.96 -0.06
N SER A 211 -0.29 -1.16 -0.97
CA SER A 211 0.53 -0.08 -1.52
C SER A 211 0.55 -0.10 -3.04
N SER A 212 0.96 1.01 -3.64
CA SER A 212 1.20 1.07 -5.07
C SER A 212 2.57 1.67 -5.37
N LEU A 213 3.20 1.17 -6.41
CA LEU A 213 4.48 1.66 -6.89
C LEU A 213 4.37 2.01 -8.37
N ASN A 214 4.59 3.29 -8.69
CA ASN A 214 4.62 3.76 -10.07
C ASN A 214 6.05 3.73 -10.61
N ASN A 215 6.38 2.67 -11.34
CA ASN A 215 7.65 2.50 -12.06
C ASN A 215 7.49 2.77 -13.57
N SER A 216 6.37 3.37 -13.99
CA SER A 216 6.03 3.56 -15.40
C SER A 216 6.78 4.71 -16.08
N GLY A 217 7.44 5.57 -15.32
CA GLY A 217 8.04 6.81 -15.83
C GLY A 217 7.02 7.87 -16.26
N ASN A 218 5.73 7.68 -15.95
CA ASN A 218 4.64 8.57 -16.28
C ASN A 218 3.89 8.98 -15.00
N SER A 219 3.98 10.25 -14.64
CA SER A 219 3.34 10.78 -13.42
C SER A 219 1.81 10.80 -13.46
N PHE A 220 1.20 10.67 -14.62
CA PHE A 220 -0.26 10.60 -14.77
C PHE A 220 -0.80 9.17 -14.65
N ALA A 221 0.07 8.16 -14.75
CA ALA A 221 -0.33 6.78 -14.51
C ALA A 221 -0.50 6.53 -13.00
N ASN A 222 -1.59 5.87 -12.61
CA ASN A 222 -1.90 5.65 -11.20
C ASN A 222 -2.72 4.38 -10.94
N ILE A 223 -2.72 3.99 -9.66
CA ILE A 223 -3.60 2.96 -9.11
C ILE A 223 -4.41 3.61 -7.99
N GLN A 224 -5.72 3.45 -8.04
CA GLN A 224 -6.64 4.02 -7.05
C GLN A 224 -7.92 3.20 -6.95
N SER A 225 -8.65 3.31 -5.84
CA SER A 225 -10.03 2.83 -5.81
C SER A 225 -10.94 3.76 -6.62
N THR A 226 -12.03 3.21 -7.13
CA THR A 226 -13.03 3.96 -7.90
C THR A 226 -14.44 3.54 -7.49
N ASP A 227 -15.30 4.53 -7.30
CA ASP A 227 -16.75 4.42 -7.12
C ASP A 227 -17.53 5.06 -8.28
N ASN A 228 -16.82 5.34 -9.37
CA ASN A 228 -17.37 6.04 -10.52
C ASN A 228 -18.39 5.16 -11.24
N THR A 229 -19.59 5.69 -11.50
CA THR A 229 -20.69 4.99 -12.18
C THR A 229 -20.38 4.54 -13.60
N PHE A 230 -19.30 5.03 -14.20
CA PHE A 230 -18.84 4.61 -15.54
C PHE A 230 -17.77 3.51 -15.49
N ASP A 231 -17.18 3.25 -14.32
CA ASP A 231 -16.18 2.22 -14.11
C ASP A 231 -16.86 0.89 -13.73
N PRO A 232 -16.35 -0.26 -14.16
CA PRO A 232 -16.84 -1.55 -13.68
C PRO A 232 -16.61 -1.71 -12.19
N ILE A 233 -17.65 -2.04 -11.45
CA ILE A 233 -17.63 -2.40 -10.04
C ILE A 233 -18.25 -3.78 -9.90
N ARG A 234 -17.56 -4.71 -9.26
CA ARG A 234 -18.05 -6.08 -9.05
C ARG A 234 -18.79 -6.22 -7.73
N SER A 235 -18.13 -5.98 -6.63
CA SER A 235 -18.73 -5.72 -5.33
C SER A 235 -18.82 -4.21 -5.11
N ALA A 236 -19.89 -3.72 -4.49
CA ALA A 236 -20.09 -2.29 -4.31
C ALA A 236 -19.69 -1.89 -2.88
N PRO A 237 -19.11 -0.67 -2.69
CA PRO A 237 -19.15 0.46 -3.62
C PRO A 237 -17.94 0.64 -4.54
N ASN A 238 -16.83 -0.07 -4.35
CA ASN A 238 -15.56 0.24 -5.01
C ASN A 238 -15.00 -0.93 -5.84
N SER A 239 -14.09 -0.60 -6.74
CA SER A 239 -13.09 -1.52 -7.31
C SER A 239 -11.74 -0.82 -7.41
N ILE A 240 -10.65 -1.54 -7.59
CA ILE A 240 -9.32 -0.97 -7.84
C ILE A 240 -9.15 -0.76 -9.34
N ARG A 241 -8.76 0.45 -9.72
CA ARG A 241 -8.47 0.84 -11.09
C ARG A 241 -6.97 1.05 -11.28
N PHE A 242 -6.40 0.35 -12.24
CA PHE A 242 -5.08 0.63 -12.80
C PHE A 242 -5.29 1.53 -14.02
N TYR A 243 -4.66 2.67 -14.04
CA TYR A 243 -4.73 3.61 -15.14
C TYR A 243 -3.35 3.88 -15.72
N ASN A 244 -3.16 3.58 -16.99
CA ASN A 244 -2.01 3.98 -17.77
C ASN A 244 -2.42 5.08 -18.76
N SER A 245 -1.79 6.25 -18.66
CA SER A 245 -2.12 7.40 -19.51
C SER A 245 -1.43 7.41 -20.89
N GLY A 246 -0.75 6.32 -21.25
CA GLY A 246 0.10 6.27 -22.45
C GLY A 246 1.50 6.87 -22.22
N GLY A 247 2.47 6.51 -23.05
CA GLY A 247 3.84 6.97 -22.92
C GLY A 247 4.63 6.30 -21.79
N SER A 248 4.07 5.28 -21.16
CA SER A 248 4.73 4.52 -20.07
C SER A 248 5.79 3.57 -20.61
N SER A 249 6.89 3.43 -19.90
CA SER A 249 7.99 2.52 -20.22
C SER A 249 8.20 1.42 -19.16
N GLY A 250 7.42 1.43 -18.09
CA GLY A 250 7.46 0.49 -16.98
C GLY A 250 6.07 0.23 -16.40
N GLU A 251 6.03 -0.56 -15.33
CA GLU A 251 4.83 -1.09 -14.73
C GLU A 251 4.28 -0.17 -13.63
N LEU A 252 2.97 -0.31 -13.41
CA LEU A 252 2.29 0.10 -12.18
C LEU A 252 2.07 -1.14 -11.32
N PHE A 253 2.59 -1.17 -10.12
CA PHE A 253 2.38 -2.29 -9.20
C PHE A 253 1.37 -1.94 -8.12
N PHE A 254 0.39 -2.82 -7.90
CA PHE A 254 -0.48 -2.86 -6.73
C PHE A 254 -0.02 -4.02 -5.86
N ILE A 255 0.37 -3.71 -4.62
CA ILE A 255 1.16 -4.61 -3.79
C ILE A 255 0.38 -4.92 -2.53
N SER A 256 0.28 -6.21 -2.21
CA SER A 256 -0.45 -6.71 -1.04
C SER A 256 0.17 -6.21 0.27
N PRO A 257 -0.56 -6.28 1.39
CA PRO A 257 0.07 -6.27 2.71
C PRO A 257 1.14 -7.36 2.80
N MET A 258 2.08 -7.21 3.75
CA MET A 258 3.08 -8.25 4.03
C MET A 258 2.38 -9.59 4.32
N ILE A 259 2.87 -10.67 3.71
CA ILE A 259 2.35 -12.03 3.88
C ILE A 259 3.32 -12.83 4.75
N SER A 260 2.81 -13.50 5.77
CA SER A 260 3.62 -14.25 6.71
C SER A 260 3.83 -15.72 6.35
N ASP A 261 3.04 -16.26 5.42
CA ASP A 261 2.97 -17.69 5.10
C ASP A 261 2.95 -17.99 3.58
N LEU A 262 3.57 -17.12 2.77
CA LEU A 262 3.64 -17.32 1.32
C LEU A 262 4.55 -18.51 0.98
N ASP A 263 3.96 -19.56 0.43
CA ASP A 263 4.65 -20.77 0.00
C ASP A 263 3.94 -21.46 -1.19
N SER A 264 4.44 -22.63 -1.59
CA SER A 264 3.89 -23.40 -2.71
C SER A 264 2.51 -24.03 -2.44
N THR A 265 1.94 -23.90 -1.27
CA THR A 265 0.60 -24.39 -0.94
C THR A 265 -0.48 -23.31 -1.12
N LYS A 266 -0.09 -22.13 -1.53
CA LYS A 266 -0.95 -20.95 -1.61
C LYS A 266 -1.36 -20.61 -3.04
N ARG A 267 -2.49 -19.89 -3.13
CA ARG A 267 -2.97 -19.27 -4.38
C ARG A 267 -3.61 -17.94 -4.08
N ILE A 268 -3.70 -17.12 -5.12
CA ILE A 268 -4.58 -15.95 -5.13
C ILE A 268 -5.73 -16.19 -6.10
N ARG A 269 -6.87 -15.59 -5.78
CA ARG A 269 -8.05 -15.55 -6.62
C ARG A 269 -8.64 -14.15 -6.55
N PHE A 270 -8.93 -13.57 -7.69
CA PHE A 270 -9.45 -12.21 -7.80
C PHE A 270 -10.25 -12.05 -9.08
N HIS A 271 -10.99 -10.97 -9.20
CA HIS A 271 -11.73 -10.68 -10.42
C HIS A 271 -11.06 -9.55 -11.19
N LEU A 272 -10.98 -9.71 -12.52
CA LEU A 272 -10.48 -8.70 -13.45
C LEU A 272 -11.53 -8.31 -14.48
N ASN A 273 -11.46 -7.04 -14.90
CA ASN A 273 -12.23 -6.47 -15.99
C ASN A 273 -11.39 -5.39 -16.69
N ASN A 274 -11.44 -5.32 -18.01
CA ASN A 274 -10.74 -4.29 -18.80
C ASN A 274 -11.70 -3.32 -19.51
N ASN A 275 -12.98 -3.36 -19.16
CA ASN A 275 -14.04 -2.56 -19.76
C ASN A 275 -14.10 -2.65 -21.32
N GLY A 276 -13.54 -3.70 -21.90
CA GLY A 276 -13.48 -3.95 -23.34
C GLY A 276 -12.52 -3.05 -24.13
N PHE A 277 -11.70 -2.23 -23.47
CA PHE A 277 -10.80 -1.26 -24.12
C PHE A 277 -9.32 -1.54 -23.90
N SER A 278 -8.95 -2.25 -22.83
CA SER A 278 -7.57 -2.55 -22.53
C SER A 278 -6.99 -3.62 -23.46
N THR A 279 -5.75 -3.41 -23.85
CA THR A 279 -4.94 -4.41 -24.57
C THR A 279 -3.76 -4.90 -23.71
N SER A 280 -3.62 -4.39 -22.49
CA SER A 280 -2.56 -4.77 -21.57
C SER A 280 -2.89 -6.06 -20.83
N ASP A 281 -1.87 -6.87 -20.63
CA ASP A 281 -1.92 -8.01 -19.75
C ASP A 281 -1.69 -7.56 -18.29
N LEU A 282 -2.15 -8.35 -17.33
CA LEU A 282 -1.78 -8.20 -15.93
C LEU A 282 -0.64 -9.19 -15.62
N ILE A 283 0.42 -8.71 -14.99
CA ILE A 283 1.48 -9.58 -14.48
C ILE A 283 1.29 -9.79 -12.98
N VAL A 284 1.52 -11.01 -12.54
CA VAL A 284 1.50 -11.41 -11.13
C VAL A 284 2.89 -11.86 -10.74
N GLY A 285 3.37 -11.38 -9.62
CA GLY A 285 4.68 -11.77 -9.12
C GLY A 285 4.81 -11.56 -7.61
N THR A 286 6.02 -11.73 -7.12
CA THR A 286 6.37 -11.54 -5.71
C THR A 286 7.44 -10.48 -5.55
N MET A 287 7.50 -9.85 -4.38
CA MET A 287 8.50 -8.83 -4.03
C MET A 287 9.02 -9.06 -2.60
N SER A 288 10.30 -8.76 -2.39
CA SER A 288 10.90 -8.70 -1.06
C SER A 288 10.83 -7.31 -0.43
N ASP A 289 10.74 -6.25 -1.25
CA ASP A 289 10.59 -4.84 -0.82
C ASP A 289 9.50 -4.17 -1.66
N PRO A 290 8.38 -3.72 -1.04
CA PRO A 290 7.27 -3.11 -1.76
C PRO A 290 7.58 -1.68 -2.26
N THR A 291 8.72 -1.11 -1.90
CA THR A 291 9.18 0.23 -2.33
C THR A 291 10.21 0.20 -3.46
N ASP A 292 10.73 -0.98 -3.80
CA ASP A 292 11.75 -1.17 -4.83
C ASP A 292 11.28 -2.11 -5.95
N ALA A 293 10.92 -1.53 -7.10
CA ALA A 293 10.48 -2.28 -8.28
C ALA A 293 11.49 -3.32 -8.77
N THR A 294 12.79 -3.15 -8.47
CA THR A 294 13.82 -4.10 -8.89
C THR A 294 13.76 -5.44 -8.15
N THR A 295 13.03 -5.48 -7.02
CA THR A 295 12.79 -6.72 -6.26
C THR A 295 11.64 -7.55 -6.83
N PHE A 296 10.90 -7.05 -7.82
CA PHE A 296 9.80 -7.80 -8.45
C PHE A 296 10.31 -9.02 -9.21
N THR A 297 9.76 -10.17 -8.87
CA THR A 297 9.99 -11.45 -9.58
C THR A 297 8.68 -11.89 -10.22
N LEU A 298 8.65 -11.89 -11.55
CA LEU A 298 7.48 -12.35 -12.32
C LEU A 298 7.19 -13.83 -12.03
N TYR A 299 5.95 -14.13 -11.68
CA TYR A 299 5.46 -15.50 -11.50
C TYR A 299 4.55 -15.96 -12.64
N GLU A 300 3.53 -15.15 -12.99
CA GLU A 300 2.56 -15.48 -14.05
C GLU A 300 2.13 -14.24 -14.83
N THR A 301 1.80 -14.43 -16.11
CA THR A 301 1.16 -13.41 -16.95
C THR A 301 -0.28 -13.79 -17.23
N VAL A 302 -1.21 -12.95 -16.77
CA VAL A 302 -2.65 -13.07 -17.05
C VAL A 302 -2.93 -12.27 -18.32
N PHE A 303 -3.10 -12.99 -19.43
CA PHE A 303 -3.34 -12.37 -20.73
C PHE A 303 -4.69 -11.66 -20.78
N ASN A 304 -4.76 -10.50 -21.43
CA ASN A 304 -5.96 -9.66 -21.53
C ASN A 304 -7.16 -10.40 -22.14
N THR A 305 -6.92 -11.37 -22.99
CA THR A 305 -7.96 -12.23 -23.59
C THR A 305 -8.76 -13.03 -22.55
N SER A 306 -8.21 -13.19 -21.35
CA SER A 306 -8.85 -13.92 -20.24
C SER A 306 -9.90 -13.08 -19.51
N PHE A 307 -9.90 -11.75 -19.63
CA PHE A 307 -10.78 -10.84 -18.90
C PHE A 307 -11.38 -9.69 -19.71
N ASN A 308 -11.46 -9.83 -21.06
CA ASN A 308 -11.97 -8.79 -21.95
C ASN A 308 -13.50 -8.80 -22.16
N ASN A 309 -14.23 -9.70 -21.49
CA ASN A 309 -15.69 -9.86 -21.63
C ASN A 309 -16.43 -9.65 -20.30
N GLY A 310 -16.15 -8.55 -19.61
CA GLY A 310 -16.68 -8.28 -18.27
C GLY A 310 -15.85 -8.94 -17.18
N TRP A 311 -16.37 -8.98 -15.96
CA TRP A 311 -15.68 -9.55 -14.82
C TRP A 311 -15.39 -11.04 -15.01
N GLN A 312 -14.12 -11.40 -14.89
CA GLN A 312 -13.63 -12.78 -14.95
C GLN A 312 -12.88 -13.12 -13.67
N GLU A 313 -13.14 -14.29 -13.12
CA GLU A 313 -12.38 -14.83 -12.00
C GLU A 313 -11.03 -15.34 -12.51
N ILE A 314 -9.96 -14.86 -11.92
CA ILE A 314 -8.57 -15.27 -12.20
C ILE A 314 -8.04 -16.00 -10.97
N ILE A 315 -7.35 -17.09 -11.21
CA ILE A 315 -6.69 -17.90 -10.17
C ILE A 315 -5.23 -18.06 -10.56
N VAL A 316 -4.34 -17.67 -9.66
CA VAL A 316 -2.89 -17.88 -9.80
C VAL A 316 -2.42 -18.74 -8.63
N SER A 317 -1.96 -19.95 -8.91
CA SER A 317 -1.48 -20.89 -7.91
C SER A 317 0.04 -20.84 -7.81
N PHE A 318 0.56 -20.70 -6.59
CA PHE A 318 1.99 -20.65 -6.32
C PHE A 318 2.62 -22.04 -6.13
N ASP A 319 2.06 -23.10 -6.74
CA ASP A 319 2.46 -24.50 -6.56
C ASP A 319 3.93 -24.80 -6.91
N GLY A 320 4.57 -23.96 -7.71
CA GLY A 320 6.01 -24.01 -8.01
C GLY A 320 6.86 -23.00 -7.24
N TYR A 321 6.27 -22.22 -6.33
CA TYR A 321 6.99 -21.16 -5.65
C TYR A 321 7.98 -21.71 -4.60
N SER A 322 9.23 -21.25 -4.66
CA SER A 322 10.30 -21.60 -3.72
C SER A 322 11.10 -20.38 -3.23
N GLY A 323 10.55 -19.18 -3.44
CA GLY A 323 11.15 -17.92 -3.01
C GLY A 323 10.96 -17.68 -1.51
N ALA A 324 11.47 -16.53 -1.06
CA ALA A 324 11.34 -16.03 0.32
C ALA A 324 10.73 -14.62 0.37
N ASP A 325 10.07 -14.19 -0.69
CA ASP A 325 9.40 -12.90 -0.75
C ASP A 325 8.16 -12.89 0.13
N ASN A 326 7.81 -11.72 0.63
CA ASN A 326 6.72 -11.53 1.57
C ASN A 326 5.57 -10.69 1.02
N TYR A 327 5.61 -10.32 -0.25
CA TYR A 327 4.57 -9.52 -0.90
C TYR A 327 4.18 -10.13 -2.23
N ILE A 328 2.90 -10.05 -2.56
CA ILE A 328 2.38 -10.33 -3.89
C ILE A 328 2.14 -9.00 -4.58
N ALA A 329 2.64 -8.86 -5.80
CA ALA A 329 2.46 -7.68 -6.61
C ALA A 329 1.69 -8.00 -7.90
N LEU A 330 0.70 -7.17 -8.19
CA LEU A 330 -0.10 -7.19 -9.39
C LEU A 330 0.33 -6.02 -10.26
N GLY A 331 0.98 -6.28 -11.39
CA GLY A 331 1.54 -5.27 -12.26
C GLY A 331 0.66 -5.04 -13.49
N HIS A 332 0.36 -3.77 -13.78
CA HIS A 332 -0.21 -3.39 -15.07
C HIS A 332 0.90 -3.40 -16.11
N GLY A 333 0.74 -4.22 -17.12
CA GLY A 333 1.79 -4.49 -18.10
C GLY A 333 2.10 -3.31 -19.02
N LEU A 334 3.23 -3.44 -19.67
CA LEU A 334 3.87 -2.48 -20.55
C LEU A 334 3.11 -2.27 -21.87
N ASN A 335 2.11 -1.39 -21.90
CA ASN A 335 1.55 -0.91 -23.14
C ASN A 335 1.58 0.61 -23.20
N ASN A 336 2.13 1.13 -24.28
CA ASN A 336 2.27 2.55 -24.56
C ASN A 336 0.92 3.20 -25.00
N THR A 337 -0.21 2.69 -24.51
CA THR A 337 -1.56 3.13 -24.87
C THR A 337 -2.35 3.52 -23.62
N TYR A 338 -3.37 4.35 -23.82
CA TYR A 338 -4.36 4.58 -22.78
C TYR A 338 -5.03 3.27 -22.41
N ASP A 339 -4.97 2.89 -21.15
CA ASP A 339 -5.37 1.58 -20.75
C ASP A 339 -5.93 1.54 -19.32
N TYR A 340 -6.94 0.68 -19.10
CA TYR A 340 -7.59 0.50 -17.80
C TYR A 340 -7.72 -0.98 -17.50
N ILE A 341 -7.29 -1.38 -16.31
CA ILE A 341 -7.62 -2.69 -15.73
C ILE A 341 -8.30 -2.43 -14.40
N PHE A 342 -9.37 -3.19 -14.13
CA PHE A 342 -10.12 -3.14 -12.87
C PHE A 342 -9.97 -4.47 -12.15
N LEU A 343 -9.73 -4.39 -10.85
CA LEU A 343 -9.54 -5.53 -9.95
C LEU A 343 -10.49 -5.43 -8.77
N ASP A 344 -11.05 -6.56 -8.36
CA ASP A 344 -11.95 -6.64 -7.23
C ASP A 344 -11.94 -8.03 -6.58
N ASP A 345 -12.48 -8.14 -5.35
CA ASP A 345 -12.64 -9.41 -4.62
C ASP A 345 -11.35 -10.23 -4.55
N PHE A 346 -10.28 -9.66 -4.01
CA PHE A 346 -8.99 -10.36 -3.88
C PHE A 346 -9.02 -11.36 -2.71
N HIS A 347 -8.69 -12.61 -2.99
CA HIS A 347 -8.49 -13.68 -2.01
C HIS A 347 -7.05 -14.16 -2.04
N TYR A 348 -6.47 -14.37 -0.87
CA TYR A 348 -5.26 -15.15 -0.66
C TYR A 348 -5.63 -16.36 0.20
N GLU A 349 -5.44 -17.55 -0.33
CA GLU A 349 -5.99 -18.79 0.26
C GLU A 349 -5.09 -19.99 -0.03
N ASP A 350 -5.28 -21.07 0.76
CA ASP A 350 -4.63 -22.35 0.47
C ASP A 350 -5.14 -22.91 -0.86
N ILE A 351 -4.25 -23.58 -1.62
CA ILE A 351 -4.67 -24.34 -2.79
C ILE A 351 -5.58 -25.47 -2.27
N PRO A 352 -6.83 -25.56 -2.71
CA PRO A 352 -7.72 -26.63 -2.27
C PRO A 352 -7.13 -27.99 -2.59
N SER A 353 -7.19 -28.91 -1.65
CA SER A 353 -6.82 -30.29 -1.87
C SER A 353 -7.71 -30.98 -2.93
N CYS A 354 -8.94 -30.46 -3.06
CA CYS A 354 -9.94 -30.93 -3.98
C CYS A 354 -10.40 -29.84 -4.95
N VAL A 355 -9.75 -29.80 -6.11
CA VAL A 355 -9.98 -28.74 -7.12
C VAL A 355 -11.17 -29.11 -8.01
N LYS A 356 -12.04 -28.13 -8.31
CA LYS A 356 -13.20 -28.36 -9.19
C LYS A 356 -12.73 -28.70 -10.62
N PRO A 357 -13.40 -29.66 -11.33
CA PRO A 357 -13.18 -29.91 -12.74
C PRO A 357 -13.54 -28.67 -13.60
N SER A 358 -12.90 -28.56 -14.75
CA SER A 358 -13.09 -27.47 -15.71
C SER A 358 -13.36 -28.00 -17.12
N ASN A 359 -13.69 -27.10 -18.07
CA ASN A 359 -13.88 -27.42 -19.48
C ASN A 359 -14.82 -28.60 -19.74
N LEU A 360 -16.01 -28.59 -19.07
CA LEU A 360 -17.01 -29.62 -19.27
C LEU A 360 -17.54 -29.59 -20.70
N THR A 361 -17.53 -30.76 -21.37
CA THR A 361 -17.99 -30.89 -22.77
C THR A 361 -18.91 -32.10 -22.92
N ALA A 362 -19.81 -32.07 -23.90
CA ALA A 362 -20.62 -33.20 -24.34
C ALA A 362 -20.34 -33.48 -25.81
N SER A 363 -20.18 -34.75 -26.14
CA SER A 363 -19.88 -35.24 -27.50
C SER A 363 -20.63 -36.53 -27.80
N ASN A 364 -20.50 -37.08 -29.01
CA ASN A 364 -21.12 -38.32 -29.44
C ASN A 364 -22.60 -38.45 -29.09
N ILE A 365 -23.36 -37.35 -29.20
CA ILE A 365 -24.75 -37.28 -28.81
C ILE A 365 -25.60 -38.10 -29.79
N THR A 366 -26.35 -39.06 -29.25
CA THR A 366 -27.30 -39.89 -30.00
C THR A 366 -28.75 -39.70 -29.49
N SER A 367 -29.66 -40.52 -29.95
CA SER A 367 -31.04 -40.48 -29.49
C SER A 367 -31.24 -40.93 -28.02
N ASN A 368 -30.25 -41.65 -27.46
CA ASN A 368 -30.35 -42.23 -26.13
C ASN A 368 -29.05 -42.27 -25.35
N SER A 369 -28.00 -41.61 -25.83
CA SER A 369 -26.71 -41.56 -25.12
C SER A 369 -25.95 -40.24 -25.44
N ALA A 370 -24.99 -39.88 -24.61
CA ALA A 370 -24.02 -38.83 -24.81
C ALA A 370 -22.76 -39.18 -24.05
N ASP A 371 -21.60 -38.82 -24.58
CA ASP A 371 -20.32 -38.86 -23.86
C ASP A 371 -20.04 -37.49 -23.28
N ILE A 372 -19.76 -37.43 -22.00
CA ILE A 372 -19.32 -36.21 -21.31
C ILE A 372 -17.86 -36.33 -20.91
N SER A 373 -17.15 -35.21 -20.92
CA SER A 373 -15.75 -35.13 -20.50
C SER A 373 -15.43 -33.80 -19.84
N TRP A 374 -14.34 -33.77 -19.09
CA TRP A 374 -13.86 -32.61 -18.35
C TRP A 374 -12.34 -32.67 -18.21
N VAL A 375 -11.77 -31.56 -17.77
CA VAL A 375 -10.36 -31.47 -17.39
C VAL A 375 -10.29 -31.52 -15.86
N ALA A 376 -9.39 -32.35 -15.32
CA ALA A 376 -9.11 -32.38 -13.88
C ALA A 376 -8.56 -31.03 -13.41
N GLY A 377 -8.92 -30.63 -12.21
CA GLY A 377 -8.36 -29.43 -11.59
C GLY A 377 -6.97 -29.68 -10.97
N GLY A 378 -6.73 -30.94 -10.55
CA GLY A 378 -5.51 -31.39 -9.91
C GLY A 378 -5.28 -32.89 -10.11
N ASN A 379 -4.84 -33.57 -9.05
CA ASN A 379 -4.55 -35.01 -9.07
C ASN A 379 -5.68 -35.85 -8.43
N GLU A 380 -6.92 -35.44 -8.63
CA GLU A 380 -8.09 -36.08 -8.02
C GLU A 380 -8.23 -37.53 -8.50
N PRO A 381 -8.46 -38.49 -7.58
CA PRO A 381 -8.56 -39.90 -7.95
C PRO A 381 -9.93 -40.31 -8.50
N LEU A 382 -10.99 -39.55 -8.20
CA LEU A 382 -12.39 -39.89 -8.51
C LEU A 382 -13.21 -38.63 -8.78
N TRP A 383 -14.20 -38.77 -9.63
CA TRP A 383 -15.20 -37.74 -9.92
C TRP A 383 -16.60 -38.29 -9.69
N GLN A 384 -17.47 -37.50 -9.10
CA GLN A 384 -18.90 -37.74 -9.03
C GLN A 384 -19.59 -36.97 -10.14
N ILE A 385 -20.40 -37.67 -10.91
CA ILE A 385 -21.18 -37.15 -12.01
C ILE A 385 -22.64 -37.14 -11.60
N GLN A 386 -23.34 -36.08 -11.92
CA GLN A 386 -24.78 -36.00 -11.75
C GLN A 386 -25.39 -35.41 -13.01
N TRP A 387 -26.47 -36.03 -13.52
CA TRP A 387 -27.20 -35.57 -14.68
C TRP A 387 -28.69 -35.69 -14.49
N GLY A 388 -29.44 -34.87 -15.22
CA GLY A 388 -30.90 -34.83 -15.19
C GLY A 388 -31.44 -34.02 -16.37
N THR A 389 -32.75 -33.91 -16.45
CA THR A 389 -33.38 -33.03 -17.44
C THR A 389 -32.95 -31.58 -17.20
N ILE A 390 -32.89 -30.80 -18.29
CA ILE A 390 -32.48 -29.40 -18.25
C ILE A 390 -33.14 -28.60 -17.11
N GLY A 391 -32.37 -27.88 -16.34
CA GLY A 391 -32.81 -27.08 -15.19
C GLY A 391 -32.95 -27.88 -13.88
N PHE A 392 -32.51 -29.14 -13.79
CA PHE A 392 -32.53 -29.88 -12.52
C PHE A 392 -31.54 -29.26 -11.52
N SER A 393 -31.87 -29.33 -10.23
CA SER A 393 -30.99 -28.83 -9.18
C SER A 393 -29.96 -29.89 -8.76
N PRO A 394 -28.68 -29.50 -8.49
CA PRO A 394 -27.70 -30.42 -7.91
C PRO A 394 -28.26 -31.12 -6.68
N GLY A 395 -28.03 -32.46 -6.57
CA GLY A 395 -28.57 -33.29 -5.52
C GLY A 395 -29.86 -34.04 -5.91
N THR A 396 -30.50 -33.72 -7.04
CA THR A 396 -31.79 -34.35 -7.46
C THR A 396 -31.68 -35.20 -8.73
N GLY A 397 -30.55 -35.16 -9.43
CA GLY A 397 -30.33 -35.92 -10.67
C GLY A 397 -29.85 -37.36 -10.42
N THR A 398 -29.67 -38.09 -11.51
CA THR A 398 -29.01 -39.41 -11.49
C THR A 398 -27.55 -39.24 -11.14
N LEU A 399 -27.01 -40.05 -10.27
CA LEU A 399 -25.68 -39.93 -9.68
C LEU A 399 -24.83 -41.15 -10.01
N ASP A 400 -23.58 -40.94 -10.38
CA ASP A 400 -22.57 -42.00 -10.55
C ASP A 400 -21.15 -41.46 -10.25
N THR A 401 -20.17 -42.35 -10.24
CA THR A 401 -18.76 -42.03 -9.99
C THR A 401 -17.85 -42.67 -11.04
N THR A 402 -16.75 -42.00 -11.37
CA THR A 402 -15.73 -42.52 -12.30
C THR A 402 -14.34 -42.09 -11.86
N SER A 403 -13.33 -42.90 -12.19
CA SER A 403 -11.90 -42.52 -12.09
C SER A 403 -11.36 -41.96 -13.40
N GLY A 404 -12.14 -41.93 -14.47
CA GLY A 404 -11.75 -41.36 -15.78
C GLY A 404 -12.19 -39.91 -15.91
N LEU A 405 -11.60 -39.20 -16.85
CA LEU A 405 -11.96 -37.82 -17.20
C LEU A 405 -13.11 -37.74 -18.23
N ASN A 406 -13.81 -38.85 -18.44
CA ASN A 406 -14.97 -38.97 -19.30
C ASN A 406 -15.97 -39.97 -18.72
N TYR A 407 -17.22 -39.86 -19.17
CA TYR A 407 -18.29 -40.78 -18.78
C TYR A 407 -19.36 -40.81 -19.86
N SER A 408 -19.88 -42.04 -20.16
CA SER A 408 -20.93 -42.22 -21.16
C SER A 408 -22.30 -42.28 -20.47
N LEU A 409 -23.11 -41.26 -20.68
CA LEU A 409 -24.50 -41.23 -20.29
C LEU A 409 -25.32 -42.14 -21.22
N ASN A 410 -26.06 -43.07 -20.67
CA ASN A 410 -26.92 -44.00 -21.40
C ASN A 410 -28.37 -43.94 -20.89
N GLY A 411 -29.30 -44.36 -21.72
CA GLY A 411 -30.72 -44.39 -21.35
C GLY A 411 -31.38 -43.02 -21.36
N LEU A 412 -30.81 -42.06 -22.10
CA LEU A 412 -31.41 -40.74 -22.29
C LEU A 412 -32.67 -40.84 -23.16
N ASN A 413 -33.59 -39.93 -22.96
CA ASN A 413 -34.77 -39.79 -23.79
C ASN A 413 -34.47 -38.93 -25.02
N SER A 414 -34.95 -39.37 -26.19
CA SER A 414 -34.75 -38.59 -27.43
C SER A 414 -35.46 -37.24 -27.39
N SER A 415 -34.86 -36.23 -28.00
CA SER A 415 -35.38 -34.85 -28.06
C SER A 415 -35.58 -34.19 -26.70
N MET A 416 -34.89 -34.64 -25.69
CA MET A 416 -34.83 -34.02 -24.35
C MET A 416 -33.52 -33.31 -24.15
N GLY A 417 -33.55 -32.11 -23.50
CA GLY A 417 -32.35 -31.42 -23.02
C GLY A 417 -31.94 -31.98 -21.65
N TYR A 418 -30.64 -32.09 -21.46
CA TYR A 418 -30.02 -32.56 -20.21
C TYR A 418 -28.95 -31.59 -19.76
N ASP A 419 -28.88 -31.39 -18.44
CA ASP A 419 -27.76 -30.76 -17.77
C ASP A 419 -26.95 -31.82 -17.03
N PHE A 420 -25.64 -31.57 -16.86
CA PHE A 420 -24.81 -32.42 -16.03
C PHE A 420 -23.85 -31.58 -15.19
N TYR A 421 -23.50 -32.10 -14.04
CA TYR A 421 -22.54 -31.54 -13.09
C TYR A 421 -21.48 -32.57 -12.80
N VAL A 422 -20.24 -32.10 -12.61
CA VAL A 422 -19.11 -32.94 -12.20
C VAL A 422 -18.45 -32.30 -11.01
N ARG A 423 -18.14 -33.06 -9.98
CA ARG A 423 -17.32 -32.63 -8.85
C ARG A 423 -16.21 -33.63 -8.60
N SER A 424 -15.08 -33.15 -8.13
CA SER A 424 -13.99 -33.96 -7.63
C SER A 424 -14.41 -34.68 -6.32
N LEU A 425 -13.88 -35.88 -6.12
CA LEU A 425 -13.94 -36.63 -4.86
C LEU A 425 -12.50 -36.91 -4.45
N CYS A 426 -12.03 -36.26 -3.39
CA CYS A 426 -10.63 -36.40 -2.94
C CYS A 426 -10.57 -37.35 -1.73
N ASP A 427 -10.87 -36.91 -0.55
CA ASP A 427 -10.89 -37.70 0.66
C ASP A 427 -12.23 -37.56 1.44
N ALA A 428 -12.44 -38.40 2.43
CA ALA A 428 -13.65 -38.37 3.24
C ALA A 428 -13.68 -37.09 4.12
N GLY A 429 -14.26 -36.02 3.59
CA GLY A 429 -14.42 -34.75 4.27
C GLY A 429 -14.11 -33.55 3.40
N ASP A 430 -13.64 -33.75 2.19
CA ASP A 430 -13.35 -32.74 1.17
C ASP A 430 -14.49 -32.57 0.16
#